data_7bb10a7ac476c6c90e42ba5bd01550a2
#
_entry.id   7bb10a7ac476c6c90e42ba5bd01550a2
#
_cell.length_a   1.000
_cell.length_b   1.000
_cell.length_c   1.000
_cell.angle_alpha   90.00
_cell.angle_beta   90.00
_cell.angle_gamma   90.00
#
_symmetry.space_group_name_H-M   'P 1'
#
loop_
_entity.id
_entity.type
_entity.pdbx_description
1 polymer ?
#
loop_
_entity_poly.entity_id
_entity_poly.type
_entity_poly.pdbx_seq_one_letter_code
_entity_poly.pdbx_strand_id
1 'polypeptide(L)'
;DGHKEDLYLVISLILLFGLISFNDYPAFNLIISILSSLANSGLTFLEQGNNLSLYFLLITIVGGSLISNTSGIKLIRFYILLKISSSEILKLISPNSIINKTIFSSNRKISDENVRISFLIFISFFVSLFILSSFLVVDNIGFEKSFKLSILTLTNTLNSTMYNMD
;
A
#
# COMPACT_ATOMS: atom_id res chain seq x y z
N ASP A 1 -2.08 -19.93 -8.89
CA ASP A 1 -2.16 -18.48 -9.13
C ASP A 1 -1.62 -17.65 -7.95
N GLY A 2 -1.68 -18.13 -6.70
CA GLY A 2 -1.07 -17.47 -5.54
C GLY A 2 0.44 -17.24 -5.70
N HIS A 3 1.15 -18.20 -6.28
CA HIS A 3 2.59 -18.08 -6.51
C HIS A 3 2.99 -16.91 -7.43
N LYS A 4 2.13 -16.48 -8.36
CA LYS A 4 2.44 -15.33 -9.23
C LYS A 4 2.27 -14.01 -8.47
N GLU A 5 1.26 -13.92 -7.61
CA GLU A 5 1.08 -12.74 -6.74
C GLU A 5 2.27 -12.57 -5.81
N ASP A 6 2.70 -13.65 -5.14
CA ASP A 6 3.85 -13.64 -4.24
C ASP A 6 5.13 -13.27 -4.98
N LEU A 7 5.32 -13.75 -6.22
CA LEU A 7 6.47 -13.41 -7.05
C LEU A 7 6.49 -11.92 -7.41
N TYR A 8 5.36 -11.34 -7.82
CA TYR A 8 5.28 -9.89 -8.09
C TYR A 8 5.50 -9.06 -6.82
N LEU A 9 5.03 -9.56 -5.67
CA LEU A 9 5.27 -8.93 -4.38
C LEU A 9 6.77 -8.92 -4.07
N VAL A 10 7.46 -10.04 -4.24
CA VAL A 10 8.92 -10.13 -4.03
C VAL A 10 9.67 -9.21 -4.99
N ILE A 11 9.29 -9.18 -6.27
CA ILE A 11 9.90 -8.28 -7.27
C ILE A 11 9.69 -6.81 -6.86
N SER A 12 8.48 -6.44 -6.43
CA SER A 12 8.19 -5.06 -5.98
C SER A 12 9.01 -4.68 -4.75
N LEU A 13 9.23 -5.61 -3.82
CA LEU A 13 10.08 -5.41 -2.65
C LEU A 13 11.55 -5.22 -3.02
N ILE A 14 12.08 -6.03 -3.93
CA ILE A 14 13.47 -5.88 -4.41
C ILE A 14 13.66 -4.52 -5.09
N LEU A 15 12.69 -4.10 -5.89
CA LEU A 15 12.72 -2.82 -6.57
C LEU A 15 12.65 -1.64 -5.58
N LEU A 16 11.77 -1.72 -4.59
CA LEU A 16 11.68 -0.74 -3.50
C LEU A 16 12.98 -0.68 -2.68
N PHE A 17 13.54 -1.85 -2.34
CA PHE A 17 14.83 -1.91 -1.65
C PHE A 17 15.94 -1.24 -2.47
N GLY A 18 16.00 -1.51 -3.77
CA GLY A 18 16.97 -0.85 -4.68
C GLY A 18 16.79 0.66 -4.71
N LEU A 19 15.57 1.17 -4.78
CA LEU A 19 15.30 2.61 -4.81
C LEU A 19 15.67 3.31 -3.49
N ILE A 20 15.47 2.67 -2.35
CA ILE A 20 15.72 3.27 -1.04
C ILE A 20 17.20 3.10 -0.63
N SER A 21 17.89 2.07 -1.11
CA SER A 21 19.31 1.82 -0.78
C SER A 21 20.28 2.88 -1.33
N PHE A 22 19.82 3.77 -2.22
CA PHE A 22 20.58 4.96 -2.64
C PHE A 22 20.76 6.00 -1.52
N ASN A 23 20.09 5.86 -0.38
CA ASN A 23 20.18 6.77 0.76
C ASN A 23 20.98 6.08 1.88
N ASP A 24 22.25 6.10 1.95
CA ASP A 24 23.23 5.67 2.98
C ASP A 24 22.74 4.99 4.28
N TYR A 25 21.62 4.26 4.22
CA TYR A 25 21.08 3.53 5.38
C TYR A 25 21.66 2.12 5.48
N PRO A 26 21.87 1.58 6.69
CA PRO A 26 22.31 0.21 6.87
C PRO A 26 21.30 -0.75 6.23
N ALA A 27 21.75 -1.50 5.21
CA ALA A 27 20.92 -2.36 4.38
C ALA A 27 20.04 -3.33 5.19
N PHE A 28 20.55 -3.86 6.29
CA PHE A 28 19.82 -4.78 7.17
C PHE A 28 18.61 -4.12 7.82
N ASN A 29 18.77 -2.93 8.40
CA ASN A 29 17.69 -2.19 9.05
C ASN A 29 16.63 -1.77 8.04
N LEU A 30 17.05 -1.44 6.82
CA LEU A 30 16.16 -1.04 5.74
C LEU A 30 15.30 -2.23 5.27
N ILE A 31 15.89 -3.42 5.10
CA ILE A 31 15.13 -4.63 4.76
C ILE A 31 14.07 -4.93 5.83
N ILE A 32 14.46 -4.91 7.12
CA ILE A 32 13.53 -5.18 8.21
C ILE A 32 12.39 -4.16 8.22
N SER A 33 12.68 -2.88 8.02
CA SER A 33 11.66 -1.82 8.00
C SER A 33 10.68 -1.99 6.82
N ILE A 34 11.16 -2.37 5.62
CA ILE A 34 10.30 -2.66 4.47
C ILE A 34 9.40 -3.88 4.75
N LEU A 35 9.99 -4.98 5.24
CA LEU A 35 9.23 -6.19 5.56
C LEU A 35 8.21 -5.94 6.67
N SER A 36 8.57 -5.19 7.70
CA SER A 36 7.68 -4.79 8.78
C SER A 36 6.51 -3.95 8.29
N SER A 37 6.77 -2.97 7.43
CA SER A 37 5.74 -2.11 6.84
C SER A 37 4.79 -2.92 5.95
N LEU A 38 5.30 -3.86 5.17
CA LEU A 38 4.48 -4.73 4.33
C LEU A 38 3.64 -5.72 5.17
N ALA A 39 4.23 -6.27 6.23
CA ALA A 39 3.56 -7.18 7.15
C ALA A 39 2.61 -6.47 8.11
N ASN A 40 2.62 -5.15 8.14
CA ASN A 40 1.87 -4.32 9.09
C ASN A 40 2.15 -4.72 10.56
N SER A 41 3.44 -5.03 10.88
CA SER A 41 3.84 -5.47 12.22
C SER A 41 4.23 -4.32 13.15
N GLY A 42 4.47 -3.12 12.61
CA GLY A 42 4.85 -1.95 13.38
C GLY A 42 6.27 -1.99 13.97
N LEU A 43 7.09 -2.97 13.60
CA LEU A 43 8.48 -3.05 14.08
C LEU A 43 9.39 -2.18 13.22
N THR A 44 10.15 -1.28 13.84
CA THR A 44 11.20 -0.49 13.16
C THR A 44 12.47 -0.41 13.98
N PHE A 45 13.58 -0.43 13.26
CA PHE A 45 14.93 -0.30 13.78
C PHE A 45 15.64 0.96 13.26
N LEU A 46 14.93 1.80 12.50
CA LEU A 46 15.46 3.03 11.94
C LEU A 46 14.84 4.22 12.67
N GLU A 47 15.67 5.11 13.18
CA GLU A 47 15.28 6.49 13.42
C GLU A 47 15.05 7.13 12.04
N GLN A 48 13.81 7.21 11.64
CA GLN A 48 13.46 7.62 10.28
C GLN A 48 13.50 9.13 10.15
N GLY A 49 14.38 9.62 9.28
CA GLY A 49 14.24 10.98 8.76
C GLY A 49 12.89 11.14 8.05
N ASN A 50 12.30 12.33 8.14
CA ASN A 50 10.96 12.66 7.64
C ASN A 50 10.68 12.20 6.19
N ASN A 51 11.70 12.09 5.34
CA ASN A 51 11.54 11.76 3.93
C ASN A 51 11.22 10.27 3.67
N LEU A 52 11.71 9.35 4.51
CA LEU A 52 11.46 7.91 4.36
C LEU A 52 10.10 7.49 4.92
N SER A 53 9.55 8.21 5.87
CA SER A 53 8.28 7.88 6.50
C SER A 53 7.13 7.77 5.50
N LEU A 54 7.13 8.57 4.44
CA LEU A 54 6.10 8.57 3.41
C LEU A 54 6.12 7.27 2.58
N TYR A 55 7.31 6.78 2.20
CA TYR A 55 7.44 5.51 1.46
C TYR A 55 6.93 4.33 2.28
N PHE A 56 7.28 4.27 3.56
CA PHE A 56 6.80 3.21 4.44
C PHE A 56 5.29 3.29 4.68
N LEU A 57 4.71 4.49 4.80
CA LEU A 57 3.26 4.67 4.86
C LEU A 57 2.56 4.16 3.61
N LEU A 58 3.10 4.42 2.42
CA LEU A 58 2.53 3.89 1.18
C LEU A 58 2.58 2.36 1.14
N ILE A 59 3.69 1.75 1.58
CA ILE A 59 3.81 0.29 1.67
C ILE A 59 2.78 -0.28 2.65
N THR A 60 2.58 0.33 3.82
CA THR A 60 1.60 -0.13 4.81
C THR A 60 0.16 -0.03 4.31
N ILE A 61 -0.18 1.01 3.53
CA ILE A 61 -1.50 1.17 2.91
C ILE A 61 -1.77 0.05 1.91
N VAL A 62 -0.79 -0.27 1.06
CA VAL A 62 -0.93 -1.35 0.07
C VAL A 62 -1.02 -2.70 0.77
N GLY A 63 -0.21 -2.92 1.81
CA GLY A 63 -0.19 -4.17 2.58
C GLY A 63 0.35 -5.37 1.78
N GLY A 64 0.20 -6.55 2.36
CA GLY A 64 0.72 -7.80 1.80
C GLY A 64 -0.18 -8.46 0.76
N SER A 65 0.05 -9.76 0.51
CA SER A 65 -0.72 -10.59 -0.41
C SER A 65 -2.15 -10.85 0.10
N LEU A 66 -3.04 -11.32 -0.79
CA LEU A 66 -4.44 -11.61 -0.45
C LEU A 66 -4.56 -12.66 0.67
N ILE A 67 -3.64 -13.62 0.71
CA ILE A 67 -3.65 -14.74 1.67
C ILE A 67 -3.09 -14.32 3.04
N SER A 68 -2.28 -13.25 3.09
CA SER A 68 -1.69 -12.77 4.34
C SER A 68 -2.73 -12.13 5.27
N ASN A 69 -2.54 -12.28 6.58
CA ASN A 69 -3.38 -11.62 7.61
C ASN A 69 -3.02 -10.14 7.82
N THR A 70 -2.29 -9.53 6.90
CA THR A 70 -1.97 -8.11 6.94
C THR A 70 -3.21 -7.27 6.70
N SER A 71 -3.30 -6.11 7.36
CA SER A 71 -4.29 -5.08 7.08
C SER A 71 -3.93 -4.30 5.80
N GLY A 72 -4.69 -3.29 5.46
CA GLY A 72 -4.51 -2.50 4.24
C GLY A 72 -5.37 -2.97 3.06
N ILE A 73 -5.18 -2.34 1.89
CA ILE A 73 -6.02 -2.54 0.69
C ILE A 73 -5.79 -3.91 0.04
N LYS A 74 -4.63 -4.54 0.26
CA LYS A 74 -4.11 -5.73 -0.40
C LYS A 74 -3.58 -5.45 -1.82
N LEU A 75 -2.39 -5.98 -2.09
CA LEU A 75 -1.67 -5.75 -3.35
C LEU A 75 -2.49 -6.14 -4.59
N ILE A 76 -3.19 -7.27 -4.56
CA ILE A 76 -3.99 -7.74 -5.70
C ILE A 76 -5.15 -6.78 -6.02
N ARG A 77 -5.83 -6.21 -5.01
CA ARG A 77 -6.92 -5.26 -5.22
C ARG A 77 -6.41 -3.95 -5.82
N PHE A 78 -5.28 -3.47 -5.30
CA PHE A 78 -4.61 -2.30 -5.84
C PHE A 78 -4.18 -2.52 -7.30
N TYR A 79 -3.61 -3.70 -7.61
CA TYR A 79 -3.26 -4.09 -8.97
C TYR A 79 -4.48 -4.13 -9.91
N ILE A 80 -5.60 -4.72 -9.46
CA ILE A 80 -6.84 -4.77 -10.25
C ILE A 80 -7.32 -3.37 -10.59
N LEU A 81 -7.33 -2.46 -9.62
CA LEU A 81 -7.76 -1.07 -9.83
C LEU A 81 -6.84 -0.33 -10.81
N LEU A 82 -5.52 -0.44 -10.65
CA LEU A 82 -4.57 0.18 -11.57
C LEU A 82 -4.72 -0.36 -12.98
N LYS A 83 -4.89 -1.67 -13.14
CA LYS A 83 -5.02 -2.30 -14.45
C LYS A 83 -6.31 -1.89 -15.16
N ILE A 84 -7.43 -1.87 -14.44
CA ILE A 84 -8.70 -1.41 -15.00
C ILE A 84 -8.63 0.07 -15.35
N SER A 85 -8.14 0.92 -14.46
CA SER A 85 -7.95 2.35 -14.72
C SER A 85 -7.10 2.58 -15.98
N SER A 86 -5.93 1.91 -16.07
CA SER A 86 -5.08 2.00 -17.26
C SER A 86 -5.80 1.50 -18.52
N SER A 87 -6.60 0.43 -18.42
CA SER A 87 -7.36 -0.09 -19.55
C SER A 87 -8.42 0.88 -20.05
N GLU A 88 -9.10 1.58 -19.15
CA GLU A 88 -10.11 2.58 -19.54
C GLU A 88 -9.45 3.82 -20.16
N ILE A 89 -8.30 4.27 -19.62
CA ILE A 89 -7.52 5.36 -20.24
C ILE A 89 -7.09 4.99 -21.66
N LEU A 90 -6.56 3.76 -21.86
CA LEU A 90 -6.16 3.29 -23.19
C LEU A 90 -7.32 3.22 -24.17
N LYS A 91 -8.53 2.86 -23.74
CA LYS A 91 -9.73 2.87 -24.58
C LYS A 91 -10.14 4.29 -25.02
N LEU A 92 -9.92 5.28 -24.16
CA LEU A 92 -10.18 6.70 -24.53
C LEU A 92 -9.24 7.16 -25.65
N ILE A 93 -7.99 6.67 -25.64
CA ILE A 93 -7.00 7.02 -26.66
C ILE A 93 -7.20 6.19 -27.94
N SER A 94 -7.51 4.91 -27.80
CA SER A 94 -7.64 3.92 -28.88
C SER A 94 -8.90 3.07 -28.70
N PRO A 95 -10.08 3.52 -29.16
CA PRO A 95 -11.36 2.85 -28.87
C PRO A 95 -11.46 1.43 -29.46
N ASN A 96 -10.70 1.13 -30.51
CA ASN A 96 -10.70 -0.21 -31.16
C ASN A 96 -9.66 -1.18 -30.57
N SER A 97 -8.96 -0.83 -29.50
CA SER A 97 -7.95 -1.70 -28.90
C SER A 97 -8.59 -2.83 -28.10
N ILE A 98 -8.18 -4.08 -28.38
CA ILE A 98 -8.56 -5.26 -27.56
C ILE A 98 -7.60 -5.34 -26.39
N ILE A 99 -8.07 -5.00 -25.19
CA ILE A 99 -7.27 -5.02 -23.98
C ILE A 99 -7.56 -6.30 -23.18
N ASN A 100 -6.52 -7.12 -22.97
CA ASN A 100 -6.65 -8.33 -22.16
C ASN A 100 -6.73 -7.99 -20.66
N LYS A 101 -7.92 -8.17 -20.08
CA LYS A 101 -8.20 -7.98 -18.65
C LYS A 101 -7.89 -9.26 -17.85
N THR A 102 -6.62 -9.68 -17.82
CA THR A 102 -6.18 -10.86 -17.06
C THR A 102 -5.39 -10.48 -15.82
N ILE A 103 -5.51 -11.27 -14.75
CA ILE A 103 -4.78 -11.05 -13.49
C ILE A 103 -3.35 -11.63 -13.63
N PHE A 104 -2.31 -10.83 -13.37
CA PHE A 104 -0.90 -11.26 -13.37
C PHE A 104 -0.50 -12.17 -14.53
N SER A 105 -0.92 -11.85 -15.77
CA SER A 105 -0.65 -12.70 -16.95
C SER A 105 -1.12 -14.16 -16.79
N SER A 106 -2.07 -14.42 -15.93
CA SER A 106 -2.74 -15.72 -15.80
C SER A 106 -3.94 -15.79 -16.75
N ASN A 107 -4.43 -16.99 -17.01
CA ASN A 107 -5.64 -17.20 -17.83
C ASN A 107 -6.94 -16.75 -17.14
N ARG A 108 -6.87 -16.24 -15.89
CA ARG A 108 -8.03 -15.73 -15.17
C ARG A 108 -8.33 -14.30 -15.61
N LYS A 109 -9.52 -14.11 -16.16
CA LYS A 109 -10.05 -12.77 -16.45
C LYS A 109 -10.45 -12.08 -15.15
N ILE A 110 -10.25 -10.76 -15.10
CA ILE A 110 -10.77 -9.92 -14.02
C ILE A 110 -12.29 -9.89 -14.17
N SER A 111 -13.03 -10.39 -13.17
CA SER A 111 -14.49 -10.30 -13.15
C SER A 111 -14.92 -8.90 -12.71
N ASP A 112 -16.08 -8.45 -13.18
CA ASP A 112 -16.65 -7.17 -12.78
C ASP A 112 -16.95 -7.12 -11.27
N GLU A 113 -17.22 -8.27 -10.65
CA GLU A 113 -17.37 -8.41 -9.21
C GLU A 113 -16.07 -8.09 -8.46
N ASN A 114 -14.93 -8.63 -8.91
CA ASN A 114 -13.62 -8.34 -8.32
C ASN A 114 -13.28 -6.86 -8.42
N VAL A 115 -13.62 -6.21 -9.53
CA VAL A 115 -13.43 -4.77 -9.73
C VAL A 115 -14.26 -3.99 -8.72
N ARG A 116 -15.55 -4.31 -8.61
CA ARG A 116 -16.49 -3.62 -7.70
C ARG A 116 -16.06 -3.78 -6.25
N ILE A 117 -15.69 -4.99 -5.82
CA ILE A 117 -15.20 -5.25 -4.45
C ILE A 117 -13.90 -4.47 -4.18
N SER A 118 -12.95 -4.49 -5.12
CA SER A 118 -11.70 -3.76 -4.97
C SER A 118 -11.91 -2.26 -4.84
N PHE A 119 -12.82 -1.69 -5.64
CA PHE A 119 -13.17 -0.29 -5.61
C PHE A 119 -13.88 0.10 -4.29
N LEU A 120 -14.81 -0.74 -3.83
CA LEU A 120 -15.53 -0.52 -2.57
C LEU A 120 -14.56 -0.50 -1.39
N ILE A 121 -13.62 -1.45 -1.32
CA ILE A 121 -12.63 -1.51 -0.24
C ILE A 121 -11.70 -0.30 -0.30
N PHE A 122 -11.28 0.10 -1.48
CA PHE A 122 -10.44 1.28 -1.68
C PHE A 122 -11.14 2.55 -1.17
N ILE A 123 -12.38 2.80 -1.60
CA ILE A 123 -13.15 3.95 -1.13
C ILE A 123 -13.40 3.88 0.38
N SER A 124 -13.82 2.73 0.90
CA SER A 124 -14.07 2.55 2.33
C SER A 124 -12.84 2.87 3.18
N PHE A 125 -11.66 2.42 2.74
CA PHE A 125 -10.39 2.72 3.40
C PHE A 125 -10.12 4.23 3.46
N PHE A 126 -10.25 4.94 2.33
CA PHE A 126 -10.01 6.38 2.30
C PHE A 126 -11.05 7.17 3.07
N VAL A 127 -12.33 6.80 3.00
CA VAL A 127 -13.40 7.43 3.80
C VAL A 127 -13.11 7.27 5.30
N SER A 128 -12.76 6.06 5.74
CA SER A 128 -12.39 5.81 7.14
C SER A 128 -11.17 6.62 7.58
N LEU A 129 -10.17 6.74 6.70
CA LEU A 129 -8.98 7.53 6.94
C LEU A 129 -9.31 9.01 7.15
N PHE A 130 -10.13 9.59 6.28
CA PHE A 130 -10.54 10.99 6.41
C PHE A 130 -11.39 11.23 7.66
N ILE A 131 -12.29 10.32 8.01
CA ILE A 131 -13.08 10.42 9.25
C ILE A 131 -12.18 10.41 10.48
N LEU A 132 -11.27 9.42 10.59
CA LEU A 132 -10.35 9.33 11.72
C LEU A 132 -9.42 10.55 11.79
N SER A 133 -8.85 10.98 10.67
CA SER A 133 -7.99 12.15 10.61
C SER A 133 -8.73 13.41 11.08
N SER A 134 -10.01 13.58 10.67
CA SER A 134 -10.83 14.72 11.10
C SER A 134 -11.07 14.72 12.60
N PHE A 135 -11.37 13.57 13.20
CA PHE A 135 -11.53 13.48 14.65
C PHE A 135 -10.26 13.88 15.41
N LEU A 136 -9.09 13.39 14.96
CA LEU A 136 -7.81 13.73 15.60
C LEU A 136 -7.43 15.22 15.45
N VAL A 137 -7.81 15.85 14.33
CA VAL A 137 -7.60 17.29 14.13
C VAL A 137 -8.47 18.11 15.10
N VAL A 138 -9.71 17.66 15.38
CA VAL A 138 -10.59 18.32 16.37
C VAL A 138 -9.97 18.30 17.77
N ASP A 139 -9.20 17.27 18.11
CA ASP A 139 -8.43 17.17 19.37
C ASP A 139 -7.14 18.03 19.37
N ASN A 140 -7.01 19.00 18.46
CA ASN A 140 -5.87 19.91 18.32
C ASN A 140 -4.55 19.23 17.91
N ILE A 141 -4.58 18.03 17.38
CA ILE A 141 -3.41 17.38 16.77
C ILE A 141 -3.19 17.96 15.37
N GLY A 142 -1.96 18.37 15.06
CA GLY A 142 -1.64 18.93 13.74
C GLY A 142 -2.03 17.95 12.60
N PHE A 143 -2.52 18.48 11.48
CA PHE A 143 -3.06 17.69 10.36
C PHE A 143 -2.12 16.58 9.87
N GLU A 144 -0.81 16.87 9.76
CA GLU A 144 0.16 15.87 9.30
C GLU A 144 0.29 14.70 10.29
N LYS A 145 0.36 14.98 11.57
CA LYS A 145 0.40 13.95 12.62
C LYS A 145 -0.91 13.16 12.67
N SER A 146 -2.05 13.83 12.56
CA SER A 146 -3.37 13.20 12.54
C SER A 146 -3.54 12.25 11.35
N PHE A 147 -3.07 12.64 10.18
CA PHE A 147 -3.14 11.84 8.97
C PHE A 147 -2.25 10.58 9.07
N LYS A 148 -1.01 10.73 9.54
CA LYS A 148 -0.09 9.61 9.79
C LYS A 148 -0.66 8.64 10.82
N LEU A 149 -1.16 9.15 11.96
CA LEU A 149 -1.80 8.34 13.00
C LEU A 149 -3.00 7.56 12.48
N SER A 150 -3.85 8.18 11.67
CA SER A 150 -5.02 7.55 11.09
C SER A 150 -4.63 6.37 10.18
N ILE A 151 -3.60 6.52 9.34
CA ILE A 151 -3.09 5.42 8.52
C ILE A 151 -2.59 4.29 9.41
N LEU A 152 -1.75 4.58 10.41
CA LEU A 152 -1.17 3.58 11.30
C LEU A 152 -2.25 2.83 12.10
N THR A 153 -3.28 3.53 12.54
CA THR A 153 -4.41 2.94 13.26
C THR A 153 -5.19 2.00 12.35
N LEU A 154 -5.55 2.43 11.13
CA LEU A 154 -6.28 1.61 10.16
C LEU A 154 -5.49 0.39 9.69
N THR A 155 -4.17 0.51 9.59
CA THR A 155 -3.30 -0.59 9.19
C THR A 155 -2.79 -1.42 10.37
N ASN A 156 -3.20 -1.09 11.60
CA ASN A 156 -2.79 -1.77 12.84
C ASN A 156 -1.25 -1.82 13.04
N THR A 157 -0.57 -0.75 12.63
CA THR A 157 0.90 -0.62 12.69
C THR A 157 1.35 0.45 13.68
N LEU A 158 0.52 0.80 14.65
CA LEU A 158 0.75 1.90 15.57
C LEU A 158 1.96 1.62 16.45
N ASN A 159 3.07 2.28 16.16
CA ASN A 159 4.29 2.26 16.96
C ASN A 159 4.86 3.68 17.07
N SER A 160 5.03 4.17 18.29
CA SER A 160 5.50 5.54 18.57
C SER A 160 6.91 5.82 18.04
N THR A 161 7.76 4.80 17.99
CA THR A 161 9.16 4.94 17.53
C THR A 161 9.29 5.12 16.01
N MET A 162 8.27 4.75 15.23
CA MET A 162 8.31 4.85 13.77
C MET A 162 8.25 6.30 13.27
N TYR A 163 7.69 7.22 14.00
CA TYR A 163 7.23 8.49 13.44
C TYR A 163 7.51 9.72 14.28
N ASN A 164 8.45 9.67 15.23
CA ASN A 164 8.79 10.80 16.12
C ASN A 164 7.52 11.58 16.52
N MET A 165 6.66 10.91 17.27
CA MET A 165 5.39 11.50 17.71
C MET A 165 5.54 12.30 19.01
N ASP A 166 6.77 12.64 19.38
CA ASP A 166 7.07 13.48 20.53
C ASP A 166 6.73 14.94 20.27
#